data_41dbc4eb3fa0d1cc85eccb907f4190be
#
_entry.id   41dbc4eb3fa0d1cc85eccb907f4190be
#
_cell.length_a   1.000
_cell.length_b   1.000
_cell.length_c   1.000
_cell.angle_alpha   90.00
_cell.angle_beta   90.00
_cell.angle_gamma   90.00
#
_symmetry.space_group_name_H-M   'P 1'
#
loop_
_entity.id
_entity.type
_entity.pdbx_description
1 polymer ?
#
loop_
_entity_poly.entity_id
_entity_poly.type
_entity_poly.pdbx_seq_one_letter_code
_entity_poly.pdbx_strand_id
1 'polypeptide(L)'
;MRSLARRVRVLALLVGATACRGGGVATAPRPMPAPASASESSAPTPRTADRDTLTGFPDTPVVPTVGPSSPAAIADAVADSIRHPYTTADVEFMSGMIGHHAQAIAMARLAPERAGSEAIRTLAARIINAQLDEIRTMQSWLADRRQPVPPANPNGMTHEMGGMTHTMLMPGMLTPEQVAELARSRGTDFDERFLRFMIQHHRGATAMVRQLFSAPGAGEDELVFKFASDVNVD
;
A
#
# COMPACT_ATOMS: atom_id res chain seq x y z
N MET A 1 18.78 -39.77 38.40
CA MET A 1 17.78 -39.87 39.47
C MET A 1 16.59 -38.95 39.15
N ARG A 2 15.40 -39.57 39.07
CA ARG A 2 14.03 -39.00 39.07
C ARG A 2 13.59 -38.05 37.98
N SER A 3 12.97 -38.70 36.96
CA SER A 3 12.00 -38.23 36.01
C SER A 3 10.78 -37.59 36.69
N LEU A 4 10.29 -36.46 36.18
CA LEU A 4 8.96 -35.92 36.47
C LEU A 4 8.19 -35.70 35.17
N ALA A 5 7.43 -36.70 34.75
CA ALA A 5 6.45 -36.65 33.71
C ALA A 5 5.21 -35.87 34.19
N ARG A 6 4.89 -34.70 33.58
CA ARG A 6 3.59 -34.00 33.78
C ARG A 6 2.59 -34.49 32.75
N ARG A 7 1.58 -35.22 33.25
CA ARG A 7 0.42 -35.66 32.49
C ARG A 7 -0.54 -34.47 32.29
N VAL A 8 -0.82 -34.09 31.06
CA VAL A 8 -1.90 -33.16 30.70
C VAL A 8 -3.18 -33.99 30.53
N ARG A 9 -4.18 -33.67 31.35
CA ARG A 9 -5.53 -34.26 31.28
C ARG A 9 -6.33 -33.46 30.23
N VAL A 10 -6.77 -34.14 29.16
CA VAL A 10 -7.75 -33.65 28.19
C VAL A 10 -9.13 -33.81 28.83
N LEU A 11 -9.85 -32.71 29.01
CA LEU A 11 -11.25 -32.69 29.46
C LEU A 11 -12.14 -32.61 28.23
N ALA A 12 -12.83 -33.70 27.92
CA ALA A 12 -13.84 -33.76 26.85
C ALA A 12 -15.16 -33.22 27.42
N LEU A 13 -15.70 -32.14 26.84
CA LEU A 13 -17.06 -31.67 27.10
C LEU A 13 -17.98 -32.21 26.02
N LEU A 14 -18.87 -33.12 26.40
CA LEU A 14 -20.04 -33.55 25.66
C LEU A 14 -21.14 -32.48 25.77
N VAL A 15 -21.57 -31.90 24.66
CA VAL A 15 -22.77 -31.06 24.61
C VAL A 15 -23.86 -31.84 23.86
N GLY A 16 -24.95 -32.09 24.58
CA GLY A 16 -26.10 -32.85 24.12
C GLY A 16 -26.92 -32.09 23.10
N ALA A 17 -27.41 -32.83 22.11
CA ALA A 17 -28.37 -32.39 21.11
C ALA A 17 -29.79 -32.46 21.66
N THR A 18 -30.48 -31.32 21.74
CA THR A 18 -31.92 -31.26 21.99
C THR A 18 -32.62 -30.99 20.67
N ALA A 19 -33.37 -31.97 20.21
CA ALA A 19 -34.22 -31.89 19.02
C ALA A 19 -35.55 -31.20 19.36
N CYS A 20 -35.80 -30.02 18.76
CA CYS A 20 -37.13 -29.42 18.70
C CYS A 20 -37.74 -29.67 17.30
N ARG A 21 -38.77 -30.52 17.24
CA ARG A 21 -39.66 -30.65 16.10
C ARG A 21 -40.61 -29.44 16.07
N GLY A 22 -40.52 -28.62 15.01
CA GLY A 22 -41.50 -27.58 14.67
C GLY A 22 -41.86 -27.70 13.21
N GLY A 23 -43.10 -28.14 12.92
CA GLY A 23 -43.65 -28.23 11.57
C GLY A 23 -43.91 -26.83 11.02
N GLY A 24 -43.34 -26.53 9.86
CA GLY A 24 -43.58 -25.32 9.07
C GLY A 24 -43.98 -25.68 7.65
N VAL A 25 -45.19 -25.26 7.29
CA VAL A 25 -45.85 -25.43 5.99
C VAL A 25 -44.99 -24.88 4.87
N ALA A 26 -44.67 -25.68 3.86
CA ALA A 26 -43.96 -25.26 2.65
C ALA A 26 -44.88 -24.39 1.79
N THR A 27 -44.58 -23.10 1.70
CA THR A 27 -45.16 -22.17 0.71
C THR A 27 -44.31 -22.22 -0.55
N ALA A 28 -44.90 -22.64 -1.67
CA ALA A 28 -44.24 -22.70 -2.97
C ALA A 28 -43.78 -21.31 -3.46
N PRO A 29 -42.63 -21.19 -4.10
CA PRO A 29 -42.16 -19.92 -4.66
C PRO A 29 -43.01 -19.52 -5.89
N ARG A 30 -43.44 -18.26 -5.91
CA ARG A 30 -44.12 -17.59 -7.00
C ARG A 30 -43.20 -17.48 -8.23
N PRO A 31 -43.67 -17.74 -9.46
CA PRO A 31 -42.82 -17.57 -10.66
C PRO A 31 -42.56 -16.08 -10.93
N MET A 32 -41.30 -15.76 -11.17
CA MET A 32 -40.87 -14.42 -11.61
C MET A 32 -41.26 -14.17 -13.08
N PRO A 33 -41.66 -12.97 -13.46
CA PRO A 33 -41.91 -12.60 -14.86
C PRO A 33 -40.63 -12.61 -15.68
N ALA A 34 -40.71 -13.09 -16.91
CA ALA A 34 -39.61 -13.08 -17.87
C ALA A 34 -39.14 -11.66 -18.19
N PRO A 35 -37.82 -11.43 -18.36
CA PRO A 35 -37.32 -10.14 -18.81
C PRO A 35 -37.71 -9.89 -20.27
N ALA A 36 -38.18 -8.68 -20.52
CA ALA A 36 -38.47 -8.15 -21.86
C ALA A 36 -37.20 -8.09 -22.71
N SER A 37 -37.33 -8.46 -23.96
CA SER A 37 -36.29 -8.35 -25.00
C SER A 37 -35.76 -6.93 -25.11
N ALA A 38 -34.53 -6.71 -24.74
CA ALA A 38 -33.81 -5.48 -25.03
C ALA A 38 -33.02 -5.68 -26.34
N SER A 39 -33.22 -4.73 -27.23
CA SER A 39 -32.66 -4.58 -28.56
C SER A 39 -31.12 -4.66 -28.54
N GLU A 40 -30.59 -5.31 -29.56
CA GLU A 40 -29.20 -5.34 -29.94
C GLU A 40 -28.62 -3.91 -30.05
N SER A 41 -27.69 -3.58 -29.13
CA SER A 41 -26.80 -2.45 -29.26
C SER A 41 -25.40 -2.97 -29.53
N SER A 42 -24.86 -2.59 -30.65
CA SER A 42 -23.56 -2.98 -31.22
C SER A 42 -22.43 -2.90 -30.19
N ALA A 43 -21.77 -4.03 -29.96
CA ALA A 43 -20.55 -4.09 -29.17
C ALA A 43 -19.41 -3.31 -29.87
N PRO A 44 -18.66 -2.47 -29.16
CA PRO A 44 -17.43 -1.93 -29.70
C PRO A 44 -16.35 -3.02 -29.72
N THR A 45 -15.69 -3.16 -30.86
CA THR A 45 -14.54 -4.01 -31.10
C THR A 45 -13.47 -3.85 -30.01
N PRO A 46 -12.90 -4.95 -29.49
CA PRO A 46 -11.81 -4.83 -28.52
C PRO A 46 -10.58 -4.23 -29.23
N ARG A 47 -10.16 -3.06 -28.78
CA ARG A 47 -8.86 -2.51 -29.11
C ARG A 47 -7.80 -3.43 -28.50
N THR A 48 -6.92 -3.95 -29.34
CA THR A 48 -5.69 -4.65 -28.94
C THR A 48 -4.96 -3.81 -27.90
N ALA A 49 -4.91 -4.30 -26.67
CA ALA A 49 -4.11 -3.71 -25.62
C ALA A 49 -2.63 -3.94 -25.96
N ASP A 50 -1.91 -2.85 -26.19
CA ASP A 50 -0.46 -2.82 -26.29
C ASP A 50 0.16 -3.43 -25.04
N ARG A 51 1.05 -4.38 -25.26
CA ARG A 51 1.58 -5.33 -24.28
C ARG A 51 2.82 -4.82 -23.51
N ASP A 52 3.18 -3.57 -23.72
CA ASP A 52 4.40 -3.00 -23.14
C ASP A 52 4.09 -1.65 -22.49
N THR A 53 3.75 -1.66 -21.22
CA THR A 53 4.20 -0.63 -20.26
C THR A 53 3.67 -0.96 -18.86
N LEU A 54 4.51 -1.57 -18.02
CA LEU A 54 4.37 -1.59 -16.55
C LEU A 54 4.60 -0.18 -15.94
N THR A 55 4.60 0.86 -16.74
CA THR A 55 4.90 2.26 -16.36
C THR A 55 3.68 3.16 -16.28
N GLY A 56 2.51 2.62 -15.94
CA GLY A 56 1.31 3.44 -15.73
C GLY A 56 1.22 4.06 -14.34
N PHE A 57 2.30 4.63 -13.78
CA PHE A 57 2.16 5.68 -12.78
C PHE A 57 1.63 6.93 -13.49
N PRO A 58 0.64 7.65 -12.91
CA PRO A 58 0.23 8.93 -13.49
C PRO A 58 1.49 9.78 -13.68
N ASP A 59 1.59 10.41 -14.86
CA ASP A 59 2.67 11.34 -15.16
C ASP A 59 2.89 12.21 -13.93
N THR A 60 4.10 12.19 -13.42
CA THR A 60 4.51 13.04 -12.30
C THR A 60 4.07 14.46 -12.64
N PRO A 61 3.37 15.16 -11.74
CA PRO A 61 3.13 16.58 -11.97
C PRO A 61 4.50 17.19 -12.24
N VAL A 62 4.63 17.90 -13.38
CA VAL A 62 5.84 18.63 -13.74
C VAL A 62 6.03 19.64 -12.61
N VAL A 63 6.87 19.28 -11.63
CA VAL A 63 7.29 20.21 -10.58
C VAL A 63 8.06 21.30 -11.31
N PRO A 64 7.62 22.56 -11.30
CA PRO A 64 8.37 23.62 -11.92
C PRO A 64 9.78 23.63 -11.36
N THR A 65 10.77 23.54 -12.24
CA THR A 65 12.19 23.70 -11.86
C THR A 65 12.30 25.05 -11.14
N VAL A 66 12.51 25.00 -9.84
CA VAL A 66 12.61 26.20 -9.01
C VAL A 66 13.88 26.92 -9.44
N GLY A 67 13.72 27.99 -10.20
CA GLY A 67 14.80 28.96 -10.46
C GLY A 67 15.28 29.57 -9.13
N PRO A 68 16.40 30.32 -9.12
CA PRO A 68 16.95 30.91 -7.89
C PRO A 68 15.84 31.64 -7.16
N SER A 69 15.57 31.21 -5.93
CA SER A 69 14.47 31.71 -5.11
C SER A 69 14.65 33.21 -4.89
N SER A 70 13.64 34.02 -5.27
CA SER A 70 13.67 35.46 -4.98
C SER A 70 13.77 35.68 -3.46
N PRO A 71 14.29 36.82 -2.98
CA PRO A 71 14.32 37.13 -1.56
C PRO A 71 12.95 37.02 -0.89
N ALA A 72 11.89 37.41 -1.61
CA ALA A 72 10.52 37.25 -1.15
C ALA A 72 10.12 35.78 -0.99
N ALA A 73 10.48 34.95 -1.96
CA ALA A 73 10.21 33.50 -1.90
C ALA A 73 10.98 32.80 -0.77
N ILE A 74 12.17 33.27 -0.45
CA ILE A 74 12.95 32.78 0.72
C ILE A 74 12.28 33.22 2.02
N ALA A 75 11.84 34.48 2.12
CA ALA A 75 11.15 35.00 3.29
C ALA A 75 9.82 34.25 3.54
N ASP A 76 9.06 33.96 2.49
CA ASP A 76 7.83 33.18 2.59
C ASP A 76 8.09 31.73 3.06
N ALA A 77 9.16 31.09 2.55
CA ALA A 77 9.55 29.75 2.97
C ALA A 77 10.00 29.71 4.44
N VAL A 78 10.73 30.74 4.90
CA VAL A 78 11.11 30.89 6.31
C VAL A 78 9.89 31.11 7.19
N ALA A 79 8.97 32.01 6.78
CA ALA A 79 7.74 32.26 7.52
C ALA A 79 6.85 31.01 7.59
N ASP A 80 6.83 30.18 6.54
CA ASP A 80 6.10 28.93 6.50
C ASP A 80 6.72 27.89 7.43
N SER A 81 8.03 27.74 7.43
CA SER A 81 8.76 26.82 8.33
C SER A 81 8.59 27.17 9.82
N ILE A 82 8.37 28.46 10.13
CA ILE A 82 8.06 28.92 11.51
C ILE A 82 6.62 28.55 11.88
N ARG A 83 5.67 28.65 10.94
CA ARG A 83 4.26 28.31 11.17
C ARG A 83 4.00 26.79 11.20
N HIS A 84 4.76 26.05 10.42
CA HIS A 84 4.65 24.61 10.26
C HIS A 84 6.04 23.98 10.42
N PRO A 85 6.53 23.83 11.67
CA PRO A 85 7.85 23.31 11.91
C PRO A 85 7.96 21.89 11.37
N TYR A 86 9.01 21.64 10.58
CA TYR A 86 9.38 20.32 10.11
C TYR A 86 10.89 20.15 10.15
N THR A 87 11.34 18.91 10.22
CA THR A 87 12.76 18.56 10.33
C THR A 87 13.25 17.85 9.05
N THR A 88 14.55 17.68 8.93
CA THR A 88 15.13 16.82 7.88
C THR A 88 14.58 15.39 7.96
N ALA A 89 14.32 14.87 9.17
CA ALA A 89 13.75 13.53 9.36
C ALA A 89 12.33 13.42 8.80
N ASP A 90 11.52 14.49 8.88
CA ASP A 90 10.19 14.52 8.25
C ASP A 90 10.31 14.47 6.72
N VAL A 91 11.25 15.23 6.14
CA VAL A 91 11.52 15.22 4.69
C VAL A 91 12.00 13.84 4.23
N GLU A 92 12.92 13.22 4.95
CA GLU A 92 13.43 11.89 4.65
C GLU A 92 12.35 10.82 4.76
N PHE A 93 11.49 10.90 5.78
CA PHE A 93 10.35 10.00 5.96
C PHE A 93 9.35 10.12 4.82
N MET A 94 8.89 11.31 4.49
CA MET A 94 7.92 11.56 3.41
C MET A 94 8.49 11.15 2.05
N SER A 95 9.76 11.48 1.79
CA SER A 95 10.46 11.10 0.55
C SER A 95 10.64 9.60 0.41
N GLY A 96 11.08 8.93 1.48
CA GLY A 96 11.29 7.48 1.48
C GLY A 96 10.00 6.69 1.35
N MET A 97 8.93 7.17 1.99
CA MET A 97 7.63 6.50 1.97
C MET A 97 6.96 6.53 0.59
N ILE A 98 7.26 7.53 -0.26
CA ILE A 98 6.79 7.55 -1.67
C ILE A 98 7.27 6.31 -2.43
N GLY A 99 8.57 5.99 -2.37
CA GLY A 99 9.13 4.80 -3.01
C GLY A 99 8.63 3.50 -2.39
N HIS A 100 8.48 3.50 -1.06
CA HIS A 100 7.93 2.38 -0.31
C HIS A 100 6.50 2.06 -0.79
N HIS A 101 5.60 3.03 -0.85
CA HIS A 101 4.24 2.88 -1.35
C HIS A 101 4.18 2.46 -2.81
N ALA A 102 5.07 2.99 -3.64
CA ALA A 102 5.16 2.59 -5.04
C ALA A 102 5.42 1.09 -5.20
N GLN A 103 6.21 0.48 -4.31
CA GLN A 103 6.43 -0.97 -4.36
C GLN A 103 5.18 -1.77 -3.98
N ALA A 104 4.42 -1.36 -2.96
CA ALA A 104 3.17 -2.02 -2.61
C ALA A 104 2.16 -1.97 -3.77
N ILE A 105 2.06 -0.82 -4.46
CA ILE A 105 1.24 -0.68 -5.67
C ILE A 105 1.71 -1.64 -6.76
N ALA A 106 3.03 -1.75 -7.01
CA ALA A 106 3.58 -2.66 -8.00
C ALA A 106 3.25 -4.12 -7.69
N MET A 107 3.34 -4.53 -6.42
CA MET A 107 2.93 -5.86 -5.96
C MET A 107 1.43 -6.09 -6.15
N ALA A 108 0.60 -5.12 -5.76
CA ALA A 108 -0.85 -5.22 -5.81
C ALA A 108 -1.38 -5.29 -7.26
N ARG A 109 -0.72 -4.63 -8.20
CA ARG A 109 -1.04 -4.67 -9.65
C ARG A 109 -0.89 -6.05 -10.29
N LEU A 110 -0.21 -6.98 -9.64
CA LEU A 110 -0.12 -8.36 -10.11
C LEU A 110 -1.38 -9.18 -9.81
N ALA A 111 -2.18 -8.78 -8.81
CA ALA A 111 -3.30 -9.56 -8.32
C ALA A 111 -4.43 -9.84 -9.34
N PRO A 112 -4.84 -8.91 -10.23
CA PRO A 112 -5.92 -9.16 -11.17
C PRO A 112 -5.72 -10.41 -12.03
N GLU A 113 -4.48 -10.66 -12.48
CA GLU A 113 -4.14 -11.78 -13.36
C GLU A 113 -3.65 -13.02 -12.61
N ARG A 114 -3.25 -12.90 -11.34
CA ARG A 114 -2.51 -13.94 -10.62
C ARG A 114 -3.21 -14.48 -9.40
N ALA A 115 -4.04 -13.68 -8.73
CA ALA A 115 -4.70 -14.08 -7.50
C ALA A 115 -5.69 -15.24 -7.71
N GLY A 116 -5.65 -16.20 -6.79
CA GLY A 116 -6.60 -17.32 -6.75
C GLY A 116 -7.95 -16.88 -6.21
N SER A 117 -8.00 -15.96 -5.25
CA SER A 117 -9.24 -15.55 -4.59
C SER A 117 -9.68 -14.13 -4.96
N GLU A 118 -10.98 -13.91 -4.97
CA GLU A 118 -11.58 -12.57 -5.15
C GLU A 118 -11.25 -11.64 -3.98
N ALA A 119 -11.10 -12.21 -2.79
CA ALA A 119 -10.72 -11.45 -1.60
C ALA A 119 -9.36 -10.76 -1.77
N ILE A 120 -8.37 -11.45 -2.34
CA ILE A 120 -7.04 -10.89 -2.62
C ILE A 120 -7.11 -9.85 -3.73
N ARG A 121 -7.90 -10.05 -4.79
CA ARG A 121 -8.10 -9.03 -5.82
C ARG A 121 -8.71 -7.75 -5.25
N THR A 122 -9.72 -7.90 -4.39
CA THR A 122 -10.37 -6.77 -3.72
C THR A 122 -9.41 -6.05 -2.76
N LEU A 123 -8.63 -6.79 -1.97
CA LEU A 123 -7.61 -6.21 -1.08
C LEU A 123 -6.57 -5.43 -1.89
N ALA A 124 -6.05 -6.02 -2.96
CA ALA A 124 -5.06 -5.37 -3.83
C ALA A 124 -5.60 -4.07 -4.45
N ALA A 125 -6.87 -4.06 -4.91
CA ALA A 125 -7.48 -2.84 -5.44
C ALA A 125 -7.60 -1.73 -4.37
N ARG A 126 -7.94 -2.08 -3.12
CA ARG A 126 -7.97 -1.12 -2.01
C ARG A 126 -6.59 -0.57 -1.70
N ILE A 127 -5.56 -1.42 -1.64
CA ILE A 127 -4.17 -1.00 -1.44
C ILE A 127 -3.74 -0.03 -2.53
N ILE A 128 -4.01 -0.32 -3.80
CA ILE A 128 -3.64 0.58 -4.92
C ILE A 128 -4.26 1.95 -4.72
N ASN A 129 -5.56 2.03 -4.44
CA ASN A 129 -6.27 3.30 -4.33
C ASN A 129 -5.76 4.11 -3.12
N ALA A 130 -5.68 3.49 -1.94
CA ALA A 130 -5.22 4.16 -0.74
C ALA A 130 -3.79 4.70 -0.92
N GLN A 131 -2.86 3.87 -1.39
CA GLN A 131 -1.47 4.27 -1.49
C GLN A 131 -1.18 5.25 -2.63
N LEU A 132 -2.00 5.30 -3.69
CA LEU A 132 -1.93 6.38 -4.66
C LEU A 132 -2.32 7.73 -4.07
N ASP A 133 -3.34 7.78 -3.22
CA ASP A 133 -3.77 9.00 -2.53
C ASP A 133 -2.69 9.45 -1.53
N GLU A 134 -2.09 8.53 -0.81
CA GLU A 134 -1.02 8.80 0.14
C GLU A 134 0.26 9.30 -0.54
N ILE A 135 0.65 8.73 -1.70
CA ILE A 135 1.75 9.26 -2.52
C ILE A 135 1.48 10.72 -2.91
N ARG A 136 0.28 11.05 -3.38
CA ARG A 136 -0.07 12.43 -3.74
C ARG A 136 0.03 13.37 -2.54
N THR A 137 -0.42 12.93 -1.38
CA THR A 137 -0.31 13.69 -0.13
C THR A 137 1.14 14.01 0.22
N MET A 138 2.02 13.00 0.17
CA MET A 138 3.45 13.19 0.45
C MET A 138 4.13 14.10 -0.57
N GLN A 139 3.82 13.92 -1.86
CA GLN A 139 4.35 14.77 -2.92
C GLN A 139 3.91 16.23 -2.77
N SER A 140 2.63 16.48 -2.45
CA SER A 140 2.15 17.84 -2.18
C SER A 140 2.84 18.43 -0.95
N TRP A 141 2.96 17.69 0.13
CA TRP A 141 3.62 18.15 1.35
C TRP A 141 5.08 18.58 1.09
N LEU A 142 5.84 17.79 0.32
CA LEU A 142 7.22 18.12 -0.07
C LEU A 142 7.26 19.35 -0.98
N ALA A 143 6.38 19.41 -2.00
CA ALA A 143 6.33 20.52 -2.94
C ALA A 143 5.99 21.86 -2.25
N ASP A 144 5.01 21.86 -1.34
CA ASP A 144 4.60 23.02 -0.57
C ASP A 144 5.76 23.60 0.28
N ARG A 145 6.66 22.71 0.73
CA ARG A 145 7.85 23.07 1.51
C ARG A 145 9.10 23.27 0.66
N ARG A 146 8.94 23.27 -0.67
CA ARG A 146 10.03 23.42 -1.66
C ARG A 146 11.15 22.37 -1.48
N GLN A 147 10.77 21.20 -0.97
CA GLN A 147 11.68 20.08 -0.87
C GLN A 147 11.68 19.28 -2.19
N PRO A 148 12.80 18.60 -2.51
CA PRO A 148 12.83 17.70 -3.66
C PRO A 148 11.72 16.64 -3.58
N VAL A 149 10.96 16.48 -4.67
CA VAL A 149 9.90 15.47 -4.78
C VAL A 149 10.45 14.28 -5.55
N PRO A 150 10.74 13.14 -4.90
CA PRO A 150 11.25 11.97 -5.61
C PRO A 150 10.15 11.33 -6.47
N PRO A 151 10.52 10.67 -7.58
CA PRO A 151 9.60 9.85 -8.34
C PRO A 151 9.11 8.66 -7.50
N ALA A 152 7.88 8.20 -7.76
CA ALA A 152 7.31 7.00 -7.14
C ALA A 152 7.97 5.73 -7.73
N ASN A 153 9.22 5.47 -7.36
CA ASN A 153 10.02 4.37 -7.87
C ASN A 153 9.85 3.11 -6.97
N PRO A 154 9.26 2.01 -7.47
CA PRO A 154 9.06 0.78 -6.69
C PRO A 154 10.35 0.04 -6.35
N ASN A 155 11.47 0.41 -6.93
CA ASN A 155 12.77 -0.22 -6.68
C ASN A 155 13.54 0.42 -5.51
N GLY A 156 12.97 1.41 -4.84
CA GLY A 156 13.60 2.12 -3.72
C GLY A 156 14.11 3.52 -4.10
N MET A 157 14.83 4.14 -3.17
CA MET A 157 15.44 5.44 -3.40
C MET A 157 16.74 5.33 -4.18
N THR A 158 16.91 6.20 -5.14
CA THR A 158 18.15 6.32 -5.91
C THR A 158 18.93 7.55 -5.48
N HIS A 159 20.21 7.35 -5.18
CA HIS A 159 21.16 8.42 -4.89
C HIS A 159 22.30 8.38 -5.90
N GLU A 160 22.69 9.54 -6.39
CA GLU A 160 23.90 9.66 -7.19
C GLU A 160 25.09 10.00 -6.28
N MET A 161 26.06 9.10 -6.21
CA MET A 161 27.32 9.31 -5.52
C MET A 161 28.49 8.99 -6.45
N GLY A 162 29.36 9.97 -6.70
CA GLY A 162 30.54 9.77 -7.52
C GLY A 162 30.26 9.39 -8.98
N GLY A 163 29.12 9.82 -9.55
CA GLY A 163 28.71 9.49 -10.92
C GLY A 163 28.10 8.07 -11.08
N MET A 164 27.83 7.39 -9.98
CA MET A 164 27.12 6.10 -9.96
C MET A 164 25.78 6.24 -9.25
N THR A 165 24.74 5.63 -9.80
CA THR A 165 23.41 5.56 -9.18
C THR A 165 23.38 4.40 -8.20
N HIS A 166 23.18 4.68 -6.93
CA HIS A 166 22.96 3.67 -5.89
C HIS A 166 21.48 3.59 -5.56
N THR A 167 20.92 2.39 -5.58
CA THR A 167 19.53 2.15 -5.16
C THR A 167 19.53 1.56 -3.77
N MET A 168 18.79 2.18 -2.84
CA MET A 168 18.65 1.72 -1.47
C MET A 168 17.19 1.34 -1.21
N LEU A 169 16.98 0.10 -0.71
CA LEU A 169 15.67 -0.35 -0.28
C LEU A 169 15.36 0.20 1.10
N MET A 170 14.14 0.73 1.28
CA MET A 170 13.63 1.10 2.59
C MET A 170 13.32 -0.15 3.43
N PRO A 171 13.24 -0.03 4.77
CA PRO A 171 12.87 -1.14 5.64
C PRO A 171 11.63 -1.88 5.14
N GLY A 172 11.67 -3.20 5.10
CA GLY A 172 10.56 -4.06 4.69
C GLY A 172 10.29 -4.16 3.18
N MET A 173 10.88 -3.31 2.35
CA MET A 173 10.77 -3.45 0.90
C MET A 173 11.28 -4.83 0.43
N LEU A 174 10.65 -5.34 -0.60
CA LEU A 174 11.05 -6.60 -1.23
C LEU A 174 12.32 -6.38 -2.07
N THR A 175 13.18 -7.41 -2.04
CA THR A 175 14.30 -7.47 -2.99
C THR A 175 13.79 -7.78 -4.41
N PRO A 176 14.60 -7.52 -5.45
CA PRO A 176 14.25 -7.87 -6.83
C PRO A 176 13.89 -9.36 -6.99
N GLU A 177 14.58 -10.25 -6.24
CA GLU A 177 14.33 -11.70 -6.26
C GLU A 177 12.95 -12.04 -5.67
N GLN A 178 12.57 -11.41 -4.55
CA GLN A 178 11.25 -11.57 -3.92
C GLN A 178 10.13 -11.05 -4.82
N VAL A 179 10.34 -9.89 -5.47
CA VAL A 179 9.39 -9.35 -6.45
C VAL A 179 9.23 -10.32 -7.63
N ALA A 180 10.33 -10.86 -8.16
CA ALA A 180 10.29 -11.86 -9.22
C ALA A 180 9.65 -13.17 -8.78
N GLU A 181 9.82 -13.60 -7.52
CA GLU A 181 9.15 -14.75 -6.92
C GLU A 181 7.63 -14.55 -6.92
N LEU A 182 7.16 -13.40 -6.42
CA LEU A 182 5.73 -13.04 -6.43
C LEU A 182 5.18 -12.99 -7.86
N ALA A 183 5.90 -12.38 -8.78
CA ALA A 183 5.50 -12.23 -10.17
C ALA A 183 5.35 -13.56 -10.93
N ARG A 184 6.05 -14.61 -10.52
CA ARG A 184 5.94 -15.95 -11.11
C ARG A 184 4.84 -16.80 -10.52
N SER A 185 4.36 -16.49 -9.30
CA SER A 185 3.34 -17.26 -8.59
C SER A 185 1.93 -17.01 -9.16
N ARG A 186 1.01 -17.96 -8.95
CA ARG A 186 -0.39 -17.87 -9.40
C ARG A 186 -1.31 -18.63 -8.43
N GLY A 187 -2.60 -18.30 -8.47
CA GLY A 187 -3.60 -18.98 -7.64
C GLY A 187 -3.33 -18.81 -6.16
N THR A 188 -3.55 -19.87 -5.39
CA THR A 188 -3.35 -19.90 -3.94
C THR A 188 -1.89 -19.58 -3.55
N ASP A 189 -0.90 -20.05 -4.33
CA ASP A 189 0.52 -19.73 -4.08
C ASP A 189 0.79 -18.22 -4.20
N PHE A 190 0.16 -17.53 -5.14
CA PHE A 190 0.22 -16.07 -5.22
C PHE A 190 -0.43 -15.43 -4.00
N ASP A 191 -1.62 -15.88 -3.60
CA ASP A 191 -2.36 -15.30 -2.47
C ASP A 191 -1.55 -15.36 -1.17
N GLU A 192 -0.94 -16.50 -0.87
CA GLU A 192 -0.11 -16.69 0.31
C GLU A 192 1.16 -15.81 0.29
N ARG A 193 1.85 -15.76 -0.87
CA ARG A 193 3.06 -14.93 -1.03
C ARG A 193 2.72 -13.45 -0.95
N PHE A 194 1.65 -13.01 -1.61
CA PHE A 194 1.20 -11.63 -1.58
C PHE A 194 0.93 -11.17 -0.16
N LEU A 195 0.18 -11.94 0.63
CA LEU A 195 -0.08 -11.61 2.03
C LEU A 195 1.21 -11.58 2.86
N ARG A 196 2.07 -12.59 2.74
CA ARG A 196 3.33 -12.65 3.48
C ARG A 196 4.23 -11.47 3.16
N PHE A 197 4.39 -11.14 1.89
CA PHE A 197 5.22 -10.03 1.45
C PHE A 197 4.62 -8.67 1.80
N MET A 198 3.31 -8.53 1.72
CA MET A 198 2.63 -7.31 2.14
C MET A 198 2.76 -7.08 3.66
N ILE A 199 2.67 -8.13 4.47
CA ILE A 199 2.96 -8.05 5.91
C ILE A 199 4.41 -7.65 6.19
N GLN A 200 5.39 -8.21 5.46
CA GLN A 200 6.79 -7.79 5.56
C GLN A 200 6.93 -6.31 5.26
N HIS A 201 6.31 -5.85 4.18
CA HIS A 201 6.33 -4.49 3.70
C HIS A 201 5.72 -3.52 4.73
N HIS A 202 4.53 -3.79 5.25
CA HIS A 202 3.87 -2.95 6.28
C HIS A 202 4.67 -2.89 7.59
N ARG A 203 5.27 -4.00 8.01
CA ARG A 203 6.21 -3.99 9.15
C ARG A 203 7.41 -3.06 8.92
N GLY A 204 7.86 -2.93 7.70
CA GLY A 204 8.88 -1.96 7.30
C GLY A 204 8.38 -0.54 7.45
N ALA A 205 7.16 -0.23 6.99
CA ALA A 205 6.54 1.07 7.14
C ALA A 205 6.44 1.48 8.62
N THR A 206 5.96 0.58 9.50
CA THR A 206 5.93 0.85 10.95
C THR A 206 7.32 1.02 11.57
N ALA A 207 8.37 0.42 11.01
CA ALA A 207 9.74 0.67 11.44
C ALA A 207 10.21 2.07 11.03
N MET A 208 9.85 2.55 9.83
CA MET A 208 10.13 3.92 9.39
C MET A 208 9.40 4.96 10.25
N VAL A 209 8.14 4.69 10.64
CA VAL A 209 7.40 5.54 11.59
C VAL A 209 8.11 5.63 12.94
N ARG A 210 8.58 4.51 13.49
CA ARG A 210 9.35 4.52 14.75
C ARG A 210 10.67 5.29 14.61
N GLN A 211 11.34 5.19 13.47
CA GLN A 211 12.56 5.95 13.19
C GLN A 211 12.25 7.44 13.15
N LEU A 212 11.20 7.87 12.47
CA LEU A 212 10.73 9.26 12.43
C LEU A 212 10.56 9.81 13.86
N PHE A 213 9.71 9.16 14.67
CA PHE A 213 9.42 9.66 16.03
C PHE A 213 10.59 9.50 17.02
N SER A 214 11.67 8.82 16.65
CA SER A 214 12.91 8.79 17.45
C SER A 214 13.83 10.01 17.20
N ALA A 215 13.60 10.76 16.12
CA ALA A 215 14.38 11.93 15.80
C ALA A 215 13.84 13.16 16.58
N PRO A 216 14.71 13.96 17.22
CA PRO A 216 14.28 15.14 17.97
C PRO A 216 13.51 16.15 17.09
N GLY A 217 12.30 16.53 17.52
CA GLY A 217 11.45 17.50 16.83
C GLY A 217 10.78 16.99 15.56
N ALA A 218 10.98 15.73 15.17
CA ALA A 218 10.30 15.15 14.02
C ALA A 218 8.86 14.73 14.35
N GLY A 219 7.97 14.79 13.35
CA GLY A 219 6.57 14.48 13.51
C GLY A 219 5.76 15.54 14.27
N GLU A 220 6.26 16.76 14.42
CA GLU A 220 5.52 17.89 15.01
C GLU A 220 4.64 18.60 13.97
N ASP A 221 4.94 18.46 12.67
CA ASP A 221 4.07 18.89 11.60
C ASP A 221 2.77 18.08 11.61
N GLU A 222 1.62 18.74 11.63
CA GLU A 222 0.30 18.11 11.78
C GLU A 222 0.04 17.04 10.71
N LEU A 223 0.43 17.32 9.45
CA LEU A 223 0.20 16.38 8.35
C LEU A 223 1.12 15.17 8.47
N VAL A 224 2.40 15.39 8.82
CA VAL A 224 3.37 14.30 9.04
C VAL A 224 2.93 13.43 10.21
N PHE A 225 2.53 14.05 11.33
CA PHE A 225 2.03 13.32 12.51
C PHE A 225 0.83 12.46 12.18
N LYS A 226 -0.19 13.06 11.51
CA LYS A 226 -1.38 12.34 11.11
C LYS A 226 -1.04 11.19 10.18
N PHE A 227 -0.29 11.45 9.13
CA PHE A 227 0.09 10.45 8.13
C PHE A 227 0.87 9.28 8.76
N ALA A 228 1.89 9.59 9.57
CA ALA A 228 2.68 8.56 10.26
C ALA A 228 1.83 7.74 11.25
N SER A 229 0.85 8.39 11.91
CA SER A 229 -0.08 7.70 12.81
C SER A 229 -1.01 6.75 12.06
N ASP A 230 -1.53 7.17 10.90
CA ASP A 230 -2.38 6.34 10.05
C ASP A 230 -1.59 5.11 9.55
N VAL A 231 -0.38 5.29 9.02
CA VAL A 231 0.52 4.19 8.58
C VAL A 231 0.85 3.22 9.71
N ASN A 232 0.88 3.67 10.97
CA ASN A 232 1.23 2.81 12.10
C ASN A 232 0.08 1.87 12.52
N VAL A 233 -1.16 2.13 12.09
CA VAL A 233 -2.34 1.32 12.45
C VAL A 233 -2.87 0.45 11.30
N ASP A 234 -2.40 0.69 10.08
CA ASP A 234 -2.69 -0.11 8.89
C ASP A 234 -1.84 -1.39 8.85
#